data_3048ee9a6df21b7353823a624309678e
#
_entry.id   3048ee9a6df21b7353823a624309678e
#
_cell.length_a   1.000
_cell.length_b   1.000
_cell.length_c   1.000
_cell.angle_alpha   90.00
_cell.angle_beta   90.00
_cell.angle_gamma   90.00
#
_symmetry.space_group_name_H-M   'P 1'
#
loop_
_entity.id
_entity.type
_entity.pdbx_description
1 polymer ?
#
loop_
_entity_poly.entity_id
_entity_poly.type
_entity_poly.pdbx_seq_one_letter_code
_entity_poly.pdbx_strand_id
1 'polypeptide(L)'
;MNSQQIATTTISVLLPVSVYAANPFLDAKGDKPVSAKFQGSQWGDDIEEEEIPLMMQVVTTRISKMPWGAIFKIEFADVTSRTRNPAGVRPKLREIRPDYFIVTDDRIVLLNEEDNDAAVKKISASDKPPQFEPGEIYGITSGSFDHEDGLWKTTIRLKGDLCIYDSSHPSGHFKKIIWKKGVGLVEYASGYGAHADGYRLKRTTTAQKS
;
A
#
# COMPACT_ATOMS: atom_id res chain seq x y z
N MET A 1 -41.57 -61.36 11.13
CA MET A 1 -41.57 -59.95 10.72
C MET A 1 -40.18 -59.40 11.11
N ASN A 2 -39.28 -59.26 10.11
CA ASN A 2 -37.93 -58.72 10.32
C ASN A 2 -37.91 -57.23 9.99
N SER A 3 -37.72 -56.40 10.99
CA SER A 3 -37.54 -54.94 10.83
C SER A 3 -36.07 -54.68 10.52
N GLN A 4 -35.76 -54.34 9.25
CA GLN A 4 -34.45 -53.79 8.89
C GLN A 4 -34.34 -52.33 9.32
N GLN A 5 -33.41 -52.04 10.23
CA GLN A 5 -33.00 -50.64 10.53
C GLN A 5 -32.05 -50.18 9.45
N ILE A 6 -32.44 -49.14 8.71
CA ILE A 6 -31.58 -48.42 7.78
C ILE A 6 -30.79 -47.37 8.57
N ALA A 7 -29.50 -47.58 8.72
CA ALA A 7 -28.60 -46.60 9.31
C ALA A 7 -28.27 -45.52 8.27
N THR A 8 -28.73 -44.29 8.49
CA THR A 8 -28.40 -43.14 7.68
C THR A 8 -27.06 -42.56 8.14
N THR A 9 -26.01 -42.80 7.35
CA THR A 9 -24.68 -42.20 7.62
C THR A 9 -24.67 -40.78 7.07
N THR A 10 -24.65 -39.77 7.94
CA THR A 10 -24.47 -38.38 7.57
C THR A 10 -23.01 -38.12 7.32
N ILE A 11 -22.61 -37.96 6.07
CA ILE A 11 -21.25 -37.52 5.69
C ILE A 11 -21.19 -35.99 5.85
N SER A 12 -20.54 -35.52 6.93
CA SER A 12 -20.19 -34.10 7.09
C SER A 12 -19.00 -33.79 6.20
N VAL A 13 -19.25 -33.16 5.06
CA VAL A 13 -18.20 -32.60 4.22
C VAL A 13 -17.67 -31.34 4.90
N LEU A 14 -16.57 -31.46 5.60
CA LEU A 14 -15.78 -30.32 6.06
C LEU A 14 -15.16 -29.65 4.80
N LEU A 15 -15.79 -28.61 4.29
CA LEU A 15 -15.16 -27.74 3.32
C LEU A 15 -13.91 -27.11 3.94
N PRO A 16 -12.73 -27.17 3.28
CA PRO A 16 -11.56 -26.49 3.80
C PRO A 16 -11.87 -24.99 3.84
N VAL A 17 -11.90 -24.42 5.06
CA VAL A 17 -11.89 -22.96 5.23
C VAL A 17 -10.53 -22.52 4.72
N SER A 18 -10.51 -21.92 3.54
CA SER A 18 -9.30 -21.27 3.01
C SER A 18 -8.92 -20.15 3.97
N VAL A 19 -7.93 -20.40 4.80
CA VAL A 19 -7.36 -19.38 5.68
C VAL A 19 -6.47 -18.52 4.79
N TYR A 20 -6.87 -17.27 4.53
CA TYR A 20 -6.01 -16.28 3.90
C TYR A 20 -4.68 -16.21 4.67
N ALA A 21 -3.58 -16.58 4.00
CA ALA A 21 -2.24 -16.42 4.53
C ALA A 21 -1.90 -14.92 4.48
N ALA A 22 -1.63 -14.34 5.65
CA ALA A 22 -1.36 -12.91 5.76
C ALA A 22 -0.14 -12.51 4.94
N ASN A 23 -0.26 -11.42 4.15
CA ASN A 23 0.87 -10.88 3.40
C ASN A 23 1.88 -10.26 4.37
N PRO A 24 3.16 -10.68 4.37
CA PRO A 24 4.13 -10.25 5.35
C PRO A 24 4.47 -8.76 5.30
N PHE A 25 4.15 -8.07 4.19
CA PHE A 25 4.44 -6.65 3.99
C PHE A 25 3.28 -5.74 4.37
N LEU A 26 2.03 -6.23 4.35
CA LEU A 26 0.82 -5.48 4.69
C LEU A 26 -0.14 -6.34 5.52
N ASP A 27 0.37 -6.98 6.54
CA ASP A 27 -0.44 -7.67 7.52
C ASP A 27 -0.73 -6.70 8.69
N ALA A 28 -1.82 -5.97 8.59
CA ALA A 28 -2.35 -5.25 9.75
C ALA A 28 -2.91 -6.28 10.73
N LYS A 29 -2.24 -6.50 11.83
CA LYS A 29 -2.71 -7.36 12.92
C LYS A 29 -4.00 -6.79 13.51
N GLY A 30 -5.14 -7.24 13.00
CA GLY A 30 -6.47 -6.82 13.44
C GLY A 30 -7.10 -5.71 12.58
N ASP A 31 -8.28 -5.23 13.04
CA ASP A 31 -9.09 -4.23 12.33
C ASP A 31 -8.78 -2.79 12.75
N LYS A 32 -7.81 -2.60 13.64
CA LYS A 32 -7.44 -1.26 14.11
C LYS A 32 -6.48 -0.59 13.13
N PRO A 33 -6.70 0.70 12.80
CA PRO A 33 -5.76 1.47 12.03
C PRO A 33 -4.35 1.49 12.65
N VAL A 34 -3.33 1.34 11.82
CA VAL A 34 -1.94 1.45 12.23
C VAL A 34 -1.40 2.80 11.76
N SER A 35 -0.93 3.60 12.71
CA SER A 35 -0.36 4.91 12.44
C SER A 35 1.15 4.91 12.59
N ALA A 36 1.85 5.57 11.67
CA ALA A 36 3.29 5.76 11.72
C ALA A 36 3.67 7.19 11.32
N LYS A 37 4.75 7.70 11.89
CA LYS A 37 5.32 9.00 11.51
C LYS A 37 6.30 8.81 10.37
N PHE A 38 6.21 9.71 9.39
CA PHE A 38 7.12 9.81 8.27
C PHE A 38 7.72 11.21 8.23
N GLN A 39 8.95 11.29 7.78
CA GLN A 39 9.63 12.55 7.52
C GLN A 39 10.26 12.52 6.13
N GLY A 40 10.43 13.68 5.55
CA GLY A 40 11.03 13.81 4.23
C GLY A 40 10.97 15.23 3.71
N SER A 41 10.83 15.38 2.41
CA SER A 41 10.76 16.66 1.73
C SER A 41 9.77 16.62 0.55
N GLN A 42 9.34 17.80 0.17
CA GLN A 42 8.61 18.09 -1.05
C GLN A 42 9.36 19.14 -1.85
N TRP A 43 9.31 19.06 -3.16
CA TRP A 43 9.84 20.04 -4.11
C TRP A 43 8.82 20.31 -5.22
N GLY A 44 8.99 21.42 -5.92
CA GLY A 44 8.11 21.79 -7.02
C GLY A 44 8.46 23.19 -7.58
N ASP A 45 8.06 23.45 -8.82
CA ASP A 45 8.35 24.73 -9.50
C ASP A 45 7.71 25.95 -8.80
N ASP A 46 6.62 25.72 -8.06
CA ASP A 46 5.96 26.77 -7.25
C ASP A 46 6.64 27.01 -5.89
N ILE A 47 7.74 26.31 -5.61
CA ILE A 47 8.44 26.36 -4.34
C ILE A 47 9.74 27.13 -4.54
N GLU A 48 9.85 28.33 -3.96
CA GLU A 48 11.05 29.17 -4.03
C GLU A 48 12.29 28.53 -3.35
N GLU A 49 12.05 27.56 -2.46
CA GLU A 49 13.09 26.79 -1.78
C GLU A 49 13.32 25.47 -2.52
N GLU A 50 14.57 25.00 -2.60
CA GLU A 50 14.92 23.74 -3.28
C GLU A 50 14.15 22.52 -2.74
N GLU A 51 13.90 22.47 -1.43
CA GLU A 51 13.09 21.42 -0.79
C GLU A 51 12.41 21.94 0.48
N ILE A 52 11.12 21.62 0.64
CA ILE A 52 10.37 21.90 1.88
C ILE A 52 10.34 20.65 2.75
N PRO A 53 10.79 20.73 4.01
CA PRO A 53 10.68 19.60 4.93
C PRO A 53 9.22 19.20 5.17
N LEU A 54 8.95 17.89 5.13
CA LEU A 54 7.64 17.29 5.41
C LEU A 54 7.69 16.42 6.65
N MET A 55 6.63 16.54 7.46
CA MET A 55 6.31 15.58 8.51
C MET A 55 4.89 15.09 8.29
N MET A 56 4.73 13.80 8.07
CA MET A 56 3.44 13.18 7.78
C MET A 56 3.10 12.12 8.83
N GLN A 57 1.84 12.05 9.17
CA GLN A 57 1.27 10.89 9.83
C GLN A 57 0.65 10.02 8.75
N VAL A 58 1.16 8.81 8.60
CA VAL A 58 0.64 7.84 7.63
C VAL A 58 -0.20 6.81 8.39
N VAL A 59 -1.46 6.68 7.98
CA VAL A 59 -2.44 5.77 8.60
C VAL A 59 -2.77 4.68 7.60
N THR A 60 -2.53 3.44 7.99
CA THR A 60 -2.91 2.24 7.22
C THR A 60 -4.12 1.60 7.88
N THR A 61 -5.22 1.51 7.15
CA THR A 61 -6.48 0.95 7.61
C THR A 61 -6.90 -0.21 6.73
N ARG A 62 -7.24 -1.37 7.33
CA ARG A 62 -7.87 -2.45 6.60
C ARG A 62 -9.36 -2.11 6.42
N ILE A 63 -9.78 -1.93 5.15
CA ILE A 63 -11.15 -1.54 4.79
C ILE A 63 -12.05 -2.78 4.68
N SER A 64 -11.50 -3.88 4.13
CA SER A 64 -12.26 -5.12 3.93
C SER A 64 -11.34 -6.33 4.03
N LYS A 65 -11.92 -7.49 4.41
CA LYS A 65 -11.26 -8.79 4.45
C LYS A 65 -12.10 -9.80 3.69
N MET A 66 -11.48 -10.50 2.77
CA MET A 66 -12.08 -11.57 1.97
C MET A 66 -11.35 -12.91 2.23
N PRO A 67 -11.92 -14.06 1.83
CA PRO A 67 -11.25 -15.37 1.98
C PRO A 67 -9.90 -15.45 1.26
N TRP A 68 -9.71 -14.67 0.20
CA TRP A 68 -8.53 -14.67 -0.66
C TRP A 68 -7.62 -13.45 -0.46
N GLY A 69 -7.98 -12.45 0.37
CA GLY A 69 -7.19 -11.23 0.53
C GLY A 69 -7.83 -10.18 1.42
N ALA A 70 -7.32 -8.96 1.32
CA ALA A 70 -7.85 -7.81 2.03
C ALA A 70 -7.67 -6.53 1.21
N ILE A 71 -8.45 -5.48 1.52
CA ILE A 71 -8.26 -4.14 0.97
C ILE A 71 -7.77 -3.23 2.08
N PHE A 72 -6.70 -2.49 1.79
CA PHE A 72 -6.11 -1.50 2.68
C PHE A 72 -6.21 -0.11 2.06
N LYS A 73 -6.46 0.89 2.91
CA LYS A 73 -6.34 2.31 2.60
C LYS A 73 -5.12 2.87 3.33
N ILE A 74 -4.29 3.64 2.62
CA ILE A 74 -3.15 4.36 3.19
C ILE A 74 -3.43 5.85 3.02
N GLU A 75 -3.52 6.57 4.13
CA GLU A 75 -3.81 8.00 4.19
C GLU A 75 -2.61 8.78 4.70
N PHE A 76 -2.39 9.94 4.12
CA PHE A 76 -1.27 10.83 4.44
C PHE A 76 -1.82 12.11 5.05
N ALA A 77 -1.56 12.36 6.32
CA ALA A 77 -1.97 13.58 7.01
C ALA A 77 -0.73 14.43 7.31
N ASP A 78 -0.72 15.66 6.80
CA ASP A 78 0.34 16.61 7.10
C ASP A 78 0.28 17.03 8.57
N VAL A 79 1.39 16.86 9.27
CA VAL A 79 1.59 17.31 10.64
C VAL A 79 2.68 18.41 10.76
N THR A 80 3.23 18.85 9.62
CA THR A 80 4.27 19.89 9.53
C THR A 80 3.73 21.26 9.95
N SER A 81 2.42 21.47 9.82
CA SER A 81 1.76 22.77 9.94
C SER A 81 1.87 23.43 11.32
N ARG A 82 2.53 22.84 12.31
CA ARG A 82 2.74 23.40 13.64
C ARG A 82 4.04 24.19 13.79
N THR A 83 4.98 24.04 12.86
CA THR A 83 6.20 24.85 12.82
C THR A 83 5.98 26.06 11.90
N ARG A 84 5.71 27.23 12.48
CA ARG A 84 5.67 28.49 11.72
C ARG A 84 7.06 28.73 11.13
N ASN A 85 7.15 28.87 9.81
CA ASN A 85 8.27 29.55 9.18
C ASN A 85 8.39 30.95 9.82
N PRO A 86 9.60 31.46 10.17
CA PRO A 86 9.80 32.79 10.73
C PRO A 86 9.16 33.91 9.90
N ALA A 87 8.98 33.73 8.59
CA ALA A 87 8.32 34.66 7.69
C ALA A 87 6.77 34.63 7.76
N GLY A 88 6.16 33.74 8.55
CA GLY A 88 4.70 33.67 8.71
C GLY A 88 3.94 33.11 7.48
N VAL A 89 4.60 32.83 6.39
CA VAL A 89 4.04 32.26 5.16
C VAL A 89 4.09 30.73 5.26
N ARG A 90 2.94 30.08 5.12
CA ARG A 90 2.89 28.61 5.01
C ARG A 90 3.18 28.25 3.56
N PRO A 91 4.20 27.41 3.27
CA PRO A 91 4.37 26.89 1.94
C PRO A 91 3.10 26.10 1.56
N LYS A 92 2.62 26.26 0.33
CA LYS A 92 1.47 25.53 -0.20
C LYS A 92 1.94 24.09 -0.46
N LEU A 93 1.71 23.20 0.49
CA LEU A 93 2.01 21.79 0.32
C LEU A 93 1.00 21.14 -0.64
N ARG A 94 1.49 20.30 -1.53
CA ARG A 94 0.63 19.49 -2.39
C ARG A 94 0.03 18.36 -1.54
N GLU A 95 -1.28 18.18 -1.67
CA GLU A 95 -1.98 17.09 -1.01
C GLU A 95 -1.53 15.75 -1.61
N ILE A 96 -1.10 14.82 -0.75
CA ILE A 96 -0.86 13.43 -1.12
C ILE A 96 -2.18 12.68 -0.95
N ARG A 97 -2.76 12.26 -2.07
CA ARG A 97 -4.04 11.53 -2.08
C ARG A 97 -3.89 10.17 -1.42
N PRO A 98 -4.95 9.65 -0.79
CA PRO A 98 -4.96 8.28 -0.28
C PRO A 98 -4.78 7.28 -1.41
N ASP A 99 -4.00 6.23 -1.13
CA ASP A 99 -3.90 5.05 -2.00
C ASP A 99 -4.69 3.89 -1.41
N TYR A 100 -5.32 3.10 -2.27
CA TYR A 100 -6.02 1.88 -1.91
C TYR A 100 -5.29 0.68 -2.51
N PHE A 101 -5.08 -0.37 -1.72
CA PHE A 101 -4.37 -1.56 -2.15
C PHE A 101 -5.19 -2.81 -1.89
N ILE A 102 -5.30 -3.67 -2.92
CA ILE A 102 -5.74 -5.05 -2.77
C ILE A 102 -4.51 -5.87 -2.41
N VAL A 103 -4.60 -6.62 -1.33
CA VAL A 103 -3.49 -7.40 -0.79
C VAL A 103 -3.88 -8.87 -0.75
N THR A 104 -3.18 -9.69 -1.52
CA THR A 104 -3.26 -11.15 -1.47
C THR A 104 -2.07 -11.70 -0.68
N ASP A 105 -1.97 -13.00 -0.51
CA ASP A 105 -0.83 -13.66 0.13
C ASP A 105 0.50 -13.45 -0.62
N ASP A 106 0.43 -13.26 -1.94
CA ASP A 106 1.60 -13.14 -2.82
C ASP A 106 1.85 -11.73 -3.36
N ARG A 107 0.85 -10.81 -3.33
CA ARG A 107 0.92 -9.51 -4.03
C ARG A 107 0.30 -8.36 -3.24
N ILE A 108 0.80 -7.16 -3.55
CA ILE A 108 0.18 -5.86 -3.22
C ILE A 108 -0.14 -5.19 -4.56
N VAL A 109 -1.41 -4.90 -4.79
CA VAL A 109 -1.93 -4.37 -6.06
C VAL A 109 -2.61 -3.03 -5.79
N LEU A 110 -2.28 -2.00 -6.57
CA LEU A 110 -2.95 -0.69 -6.47
C LEU A 110 -4.38 -0.80 -7.01
N LEU A 111 -5.34 -0.35 -6.24
CA LEU A 111 -6.70 -0.13 -6.71
C LEU A 111 -6.78 1.29 -7.26
N ASN A 112 -6.75 1.42 -8.59
CA ASN A 112 -6.77 2.70 -9.29
C ASN A 112 -8.10 2.88 -10.04
N GLU A 113 -9.15 3.16 -9.28
CA GLU A 113 -10.49 3.38 -9.80
C GLU A 113 -10.94 4.84 -9.56
N GLU A 114 -11.77 5.38 -10.45
CA GLU A 114 -12.33 6.72 -10.29
C GLU A 114 -13.18 6.84 -9.01
N ASP A 115 -13.95 5.77 -8.72
CA ASP A 115 -14.74 5.62 -7.49
C ASP A 115 -14.23 4.42 -6.69
N ASN A 116 -13.26 4.68 -5.80
CA ASN A 116 -12.70 3.66 -4.95
C ASN A 116 -13.71 3.02 -3.99
N ASP A 117 -14.74 3.74 -3.55
CA ASP A 117 -15.73 3.19 -2.62
C ASP A 117 -16.64 2.18 -3.33
N ALA A 118 -17.07 2.46 -4.57
CA ALA A 118 -17.81 1.53 -5.39
C ALA A 118 -16.98 0.29 -5.74
N ALA A 119 -15.70 0.48 -6.10
CA ALA A 119 -14.77 -0.60 -6.40
C ALA A 119 -14.52 -1.50 -5.17
N VAL A 120 -14.27 -0.92 -4.01
CA VAL A 120 -14.14 -1.65 -2.73
C VAL A 120 -15.37 -2.50 -2.45
N LYS A 121 -16.57 -1.94 -2.59
CA LYS A 121 -17.82 -2.68 -2.38
C LYS A 121 -17.97 -3.86 -3.33
N LYS A 122 -17.69 -3.65 -4.62
CA LYS A 122 -17.75 -4.69 -5.67
C LYS A 122 -16.76 -5.82 -5.39
N ILE A 123 -15.49 -5.48 -5.10
CA ILE A 123 -14.43 -6.45 -4.85
C ILE A 123 -14.66 -7.22 -3.55
N SER A 124 -15.14 -6.53 -2.50
CA SER A 124 -15.44 -7.16 -1.21
C SER A 124 -16.57 -8.19 -1.26
N ALA A 125 -17.46 -8.08 -2.24
CA ALA A 125 -18.54 -9.04 -2.45
C ALA A 125 -18.11 -10.26 -3.29
N SER A 126 -16.87 -10.30 -3.77
CA SER A 126 -16.37 -11.39 -4.62
C SER A 126 -15.71 -12.51 -3.81
N ASP A 127 -16.03 -13.76 -4.14
CA ASP A 127 -15.39 -14.96 -3.55
C ASP A 127 -14.00 -15.26 -4.14
N LYS A 128 -13.60 -14.53 -5.19
CA LYS A 128 -12.34 -14.72 -5.90
C LYS A 128 -11.64 -13.37 -6.11
N PRO A 129 -10.29 -13.35 -6.14
CA PRO A 129 -9.56 -12.15 -6.51
C PRO A 129 -9.92 -11.72 -7.94
N PRO A 130 -9.98 -10.40 -8.22
CA PRO A 130 -10.06 -9.92 -9.58
C PRO A 130 -8.79 -10.29 -10.36
N GLN A 131 -8.86 -10.18 -11.67
CA GLN A 131 -7.68 -10.25 -12.51
C GLN A 131 -6.90 -8.95 -12.34
N PHE A 132 -5.60 -9.03 -12.15
CA PHE A 132 -4.72 -7.87 -11.97
C PHE A 132 -3.87 -7.66 -13.21
N GLU A 133 -3.78 -6.41 -13.64
CA GLU A 133 -2.86 -6.03 -14.70
C GLU A 133 -1.42 -5.87 -14.15
N PRO A 134 -0.40 -6.18 -14.96
CA PRO A 134 1.00 -6.07 -14.53
C PRO A 134 1.38 -4.70 -13.97
N GLY A 135 0.88 -3.61 -14.57
CA GLY A 135 1.15 -2.23 -14.13
C GLY A 135 0.54 -1.85 -12.77
N GLU A 136 -0.41 -2.64 -12.26
CA GLU A 136 -1.07 -2.42 -10.97
C GLU A 136 -0.33 -3.08 -9.80
N ILE A 137 0.69 -3.92 -10.08
CA ILE A 137 1.43 -4.65 -9.04
C ILE A 137 2.47 -3.71 -8.40
N TYR A 138 2.36 -3.53 -7.09
CA TYR A 138 3.20 -2.65 -6.27
C TYR A 138 4.02 -3.39 -5.21
N GLY A 139 3.86 -4.70 -5.12
CA GLY A 139 4.63 -5.53 -4.23
C GLY A 139 4.42 -7.01 -4.48
N ILE A 140 5.43 -7.83 -4.16
CA ILE A 140 5.44 -9.28 -4.29
C ILE A 140 6.06 -9.90 -3.04
N THR A 141 5.73 -11.15 -2.74
CA THR A 141 6.31 -11.87 -1.59
C THR A 141 7.41 -12.85 -1.98
N SER A 142 7.53 -13.17 -3.28
CA SER A 142 8.56 -14.08 -3.80
C SER A 142 8.97 -13.70 -5.22
N GLY A 143 10.17 -14.10 -5.62
CA GLY A 143 10.69 -13.88 -6.97
C GLY A 143 11.14 -12.46 -7.24
N SER A 144 11.04 -12.03 -8.50
CA SER A 144 11.29 -10.70 -9.01
C SER A 144 10.26 -10.37 -10.09
N PHE A 145 10.01 -9.09 -10.32
CA PHE A 145 9.04 -8.64 -11.29
C PHE A 145 9.62 -7.46 -12.09
N ASP A 146 9.56 -7.58 -13.40
CA ASP A 146 9.90 -6.53 -14.35
C ASP A 146 8.72 -6.32 -15.29
N HIS A 147 8.37 -5.07 -15.53
CA HIS A 147 7.29 -4.69 -16.42
C HIS A 147 7.66 -3.42 -17.17
N GLU A 148 7.40 -3.40 -18.47
CA GLU A 148 7.53 -2.23 -19.33
C GLU A 148 6.18 -1.93 -19.96
N ASP A 149 5.72 -0.69 -19.82
CA ASP A 149 4.50 -0.18 -20.44
C ASP A 149 4.82 1.15 -21.13
N GLY A 150 4.94 1.11 -22.44
CA GLY A 150 5.44 2.21 -23.24
C GLY A 150 6.87 2.58 -22.83
N LEU A 151 7.04 3.80 -22.28
CA LEU A 151 8.33 4.28 -21.79
C LEU A 151 8.52 4.08 -20.27
N TRP A 152 7.51 3.58 -19.58
CA TRP A 152 7.61 3.26 -18.15
C TRP A 152 8.36 1.94 -17.96
N LYS A 153 9.31 1.97 -17.02
CA LYS A 153 10.06 0.79 -16.58
C LYS A 153 9.81 0.58 -15.10
N THR A 154 9.19 -0.54 -14.76
CA THR A 154 8.86 -0.92 -13.39
C THR A 154 9.65 -2.15 -13.00
N THR A 155 10.27 -2.12 -11.83
CA THR A 155 10.93 -3.26 -11.22
C THR A 155 10.44 -3.46 -9.79
N ILE A 156 10.23 -4.73 -9.38
CA ILE A 156 9.96 -5.07 -7.99
C ILE A 156 10.98 -6.11 -7.56
N ARG A 157 11.71 -5.81 -6.50
CA ARG A 157 12.80 -6.65 -6.00
C ARG A 157 12.67 -6.90 -4.50
N LEU A 158 12.96 -8.12 -4.11
CA LEU A 158 13.12 -8.49 -2.71
C LEU A 158 14.58 -8.34 -2.28
N LYS A 159 14.82 -7.62 -1.18
CA LYS A 159 16.13 -7.45 -0.58
C LYS A 159 16.04 -7.65 0.94
N GLY A 160 16.38 -8.84 1.40
CA GLY A 160 16.22 -9.20 2.81
C GLY A 160 14.75 -9.16 3.22
N ASP A 161 14.42 -8.31 4.18
CA ASP A 161 13.07 -8.08 4.68
C ASP A 161 12.30 -6.96 3.93
N LEU A 162 12.88 -6.42 2.86
CA LEU A 162 12.29 -5.35 2.05
C LEU A 162 11.75 -5.87 0.73
N CYS A 163 10.59 -5.34 0.32
CA CYS A 163 10.09 -5.37 -1.04
C CYS A 163 10.16 -3.95 -1.60
N ILE A 164 10.91 -3.76 -2.68
CA ILE A 164 11.20 -2.46 -3.30
C ILE A 164 10.50 -2.42 -4.64
N TYR A 165 9.50 -1.54 -4.77
CA TYR A 165 8.91 -1.11 -6.03
C TYR A 165 9.62 0.13 -6.51
N ASP A 166 10.07 0.13 -7.76
CA ASP A 166 10.73 1.25 -8.43
C ASP A 166 10.20 1.35 -9.86
N SER A 167 9.60 2.49 -10.20
CA SER A 167 9.05 2.76 -11.51
C SER A 167 9.54 4.12 -11.99
N SER A 168 10.02 4.18 -13.23
CA SER A 168 10.58 5.39 -13.82
C SER A 168 10.22 5.54 -15.30
N HIS A 169 10.23 6.79 -15.75
CA HIS A 169 9.99 7.20 -17.13
C HIS A 169 11.13 8.10 -17.60
N PRO A 170 11.59 8.05 -18.87
CA PRO A 170 12.69 8.87 -19.38
C PRO A 170 12.49 10.39 -19.24
N SER A 171 11.24 10.86 -19.14
CA SER A 171 10.94 12.27 -18.86
C SER A 171 11.27 12.70 -17.44
N GLY A 172 11.73 11.77 -16.57
CA GLY A 172 12.06 12.03 -15.17
C GLY A 172 10.92 11.75 -14.18
N HIS A 173 9.74 11.29 -14.63
CA HIS A 173 8.73 10.81 -13.70
C HIS A 173 9.22 9.55 -13.00
N PHE A 174 8.92 9.43 -11.72
CA PHE A 174 9.25 8.24 -10.95
C PHE A 174 8.24 7.98 -9.83
N LYS A 175 8.16 6.72 -9.40
CA LYS A 175 7.48 6.30 -8.17
C LYS A 175 8.30 5.21 -7.50
N LYS A 176 8.54 5.35 -6.19
CA LYS A 176 9.26 4.38 -5.37
C LYS A 176 8.49 4.10 -4.10
N ILE A 177 8.27 2.82 -3.84
CA ILE A 177 7.60 2.37 -2.63
C ILE A 177 8.43 1.24 -2.03
N ILE A 178 8.67 1.31 -0.72
CA ILE A 178 9.36 0.24 0.01
C ILE A 178 8.46 -0.27 1.12
N TRP A 179 8.21 -1.56 1.06
CA TRP A 179 7.52 -2.30 2.10
C TRP A 179 8.54 -3.09 2.92
N LYS A 180 8.31 -3.21 4.24
CA LYS A 180 9.14 -4.01 5.13
C LYS A 180 8.30 -5.06 5.83
N LYS A 181 8.79 -6.32 5.87
CA LYS A 181 8.13 -7.46 6.53
C LYS A 181 7.81 -7.12 7.99
N GLY A 182 6.56 -7.34 8.40
CA GLY A 182 6.09 -7.09 9.75
C GLY A 182 5.96 -5.63 10.16
N VAL A 183 6.27 -4.67 9.23
CA VAL A 183 6.24 -3.22 9.49
C VAL A 183 5.26 -2.49 8.57
N GLY A 184 5.12 -2.94 7.32
CA GLY A 184 4.34 -2.27 6.29
C GLY A 184 5.14 -1.24 5.49
N LEU A 185 4.51 -0.13 5.12
CA LEU A 185 5.13 0.95 4.36
C LEU A 185 6.28 1.59 5.15
N VAL A 186 7.46 1.74 4.53
CA VAL A 186 8.63 2.40 5.13
C VAL A 186 9.22 3.53 4.28
N GLU A 187 8.99 3.53 2.97
CA GLU A 187 9.35 4.64 2.08
C GLU A 187 8.26 4.82 1.02
N TYR A 188 7.93 6.08 0.73
CA TYR A 188 6.98 6.46 -0.30
C TYR A 188 7.48 7.72 -1.00
N ALA A 189 7.78 7.63 -2.29
CA ALA A 189 8.28 8.73 -3.08
C ALA A 189 7.62 8.74 -4.45
N SER A 190 7.30 9.91 -4.95
CA SER A 190 6.78 10.11 -6.31
C SER A 190 7.16 11.51 -6.76
N GLY A 191 7.41 11.67 -8.06
CA GLY A 191 7.72 12.98 -8.60
C GLY A 191 8.02 12.96 -10.08
N TYR A 192 8.33 14.16 -10.58
CA TYR A 192 8.65 14.41 -11.97
C TYR A 192 9.93 15.23 -12.06
N GLY A 193 10.96 14.69 -12.70
CA GLY A 193 12.21 15.37 -13.05
C GLY A 193 12.93 16.11 -11.91
N ALA A 194 14.00 16.85 -12.26
CA ALA A 194 14.80 17.58 -11.28
C ALA A 194 14.18 18.90 -10.81
N HIS A 195 13.20 19.43 -11.53
CA HIS A 195 12.60 20.76 -11.27
C HIS A 195 11.08 20.77 -11.17
N ALA A 196 10.45 19.61 -11.31
CA ALA A 196 9.00 19.51 -11.20
C ALA A 196 8.57 18.90 -9.87
N ASP A 197 7.29 18.85 -9.64
CA ASP A 197 6.66 18.42 -8.38
C ASP A 197 7.06 17.04 -7.91
N GLY A 198 7.33 16.91 -6.64
CA GLY A 198 7.59 15.60 -6.04
C GLY A 198 7.68 15.62 -4.53
N TYR A 199 7.73 14.44 -3.96
CA TYR A 199 7.94 14.23 -2.54
C TYR A 199 8.65 12.92 -2.26
N ARG A 200 9.34 12.88 -1.14
CA ARG A 200 9.96 11.67 -0.59
C ARG A 200 9.70 11.60 0.90
N LEU A 201 9.11 10.51 1.33
CA LEU A 201 8.76 10.25 2.72
C LEU A 201 9.40 8.95 3.19
N LYS A 202 10.03 8.98 4.37
CA LYS A 202 10.57 7.79 5.04
C LYS A 202 10.01 7.67 6.45
N ARG A 203 9.66 6.46 6.84
CA ARG A 203 9.17 6.15 8.17
C ARG A 203 10.26 6.46 9.20
N THR A 204 9.90 7.24 10.22
CA THR A 204 10.80 7.49 11.35
C THR A 204 10.79 6.26 12.25
N THR A 205 11.96 5.76 12.56
CA THR A 205 12.11 4.75 13.62
C THR A 205 11.91 5.47 14.94
N THR A 206 10.81 5.23 15.64
CA THR A 206 10.71 5.62 17.03
C THR A 206 11.76 4.80 17.77
N ALA A 207 12.85 5.45 18.23
CA ALA A 207 13.76 4.79 19.14
C ALA A 207 12.92 4.33 20.33
N GLN A 208 12.78 3.00 20.50
CA GLN A 208 12.27 2.47 21.75
C GLN A 208 13.24 2.96 22.83
N LYS A 209 12.78 3.90 23.66
CA LYS A 209 13.45 4.18 24.92
C LYS A 209 13.36 2.90 25.74
N SER A 210 14.48 2.17 25.78
CA SER A 210 14.74 1.08 26.74
C SER A 210 14.73 1.62 28.16
#